data_4f61d21384e3adf525f77f7d0fb41ca8
#
_entry.id   4f61d21384e3adf525f77f7d0fb41ca8
#
_cell.length_a   1.000
_cell.length_b   1.000
_cell.length_c   1.000
_cell.angle_alpha   90.00
_cell.angle_beta   90.00
_cell.angle_gamma   90.00
#
_symmetry.space_group_name_H-M   'P 1'
#
loop_
_entity.id
_entity.type
_entity.pdbx_description
1 polymer ?
#
loop_
_entity_poly.entity_id
_entity_poly.type
_entity_poly.pdbx_seq_one_letter_code
_entity_poly.pdbx_strand_id
1 'polypeptide(L)'
;MRILLCVIVLVVVAGCGRTADVPDRRLAPADLLLAPSDLPPGFVVTPLSVADLAASNRVAFDDAKTARFAPDFCRPTADATLNDQLRADNSAVLAARRLNTGLVELVTTQRRDLGADLFATSGRCARTETTITKGNLAGTRIVTEYTALPVPPIDGGLRSGERAVLVRSTVTTTLPDRGVRTQIGFAGYALLNRASSGEVTVQLTVAGEASRATNPPTPGLAPLSDAGFVDLFGKALQKVTNSDR
;
A
#
# COMPACT_ATOMS: atom_id res chain seq x y z
N MET A 1 18.23 71.43 -57.33
CA MET A 1 18.30 71.24 -55.89
C MET A 1 17.18 70.24 -55.50
N ARG A 2 17.52 68.95 -55.42
CA ARG A 2 16.55 67.87 -55.13
C ARG A 2 16.83 67.36 -53.74
N ILE A 3 15.86 67.56 -52.85
CA ILE A 3 15.89 67.10 -51.46
C ILE A 3 15.42 65.67 -51.45
N LEU A 4 16.30 64.74 -51.02
CA LEU A 4 16.00 63.32 -50.85
C LEU A 4 15.49 63.13 -49.41
N LEU A 5 14.20 62.76 -49.27
CA LEU A 5 13.62 62.44 -47.99
C LEU A 5 13.90 60.96 -47.67
N CYS A 6 14.73 60.68 -46.66
CA CYS A 6 14.92 59.31 -46.10
C CYS A 6 13.78 58.97 -45.10
N VAL A 7 12.92 58.06 -45.51
CA VAL A 7 11.93 57.47 -44.58
C VAL A 7 12.55 56.30 -43.87
N ILE A 8 12.76 56.44 -42.55
CA ILE A 8 13.21 55.34 -41.66
C ILE A 8 11.97 54.54 -41.24
N VAL A 9 11.85 53.30 -41.74
CA VAL A 9 10.82 52.36 -41.31
C VAL A 9 11.35 51.63 -40.06
N LEU A 10 10.78 51.94 -38.89
CA LEU A 10 11.00 51.23 -37.64
C LEU A 10 10.18 49.94 -37.67
N VAL A 11 10.84 48.79 -37.87
CA VAL A 11 10.23 47.46 -37.72
C VAL A 11 10.24 47.12 -36.24
N VAL A 12 9.08 47.24 -35.56
CA VAL A 12 8.88 46.73 -34.21
C VAL A 12 8.65 45.21 -34.30
N VAL A 13 9.70 44.42 -33.98
CA VAL A 13 9.57 42.98 -33.83
C VAL A 13 8.91 42.70 -32.48
N ALA A 14 7.59 42.50 -32.48
CA ALA A 14 6.87 41.97 -31.32
C ALA A 14 7.27 40.50 -31.15
N GLY A 15 8.25 40.27 -30.28
CA GLY A 15 8.60 38.91 -29.81
C GLY A 15 7.47 38.37 -28.96
N CYS A 16 6.60 37.54 -29.55
CA CYS A 16 5.74 36.64 -28.79
C CYS A 16 6.62 35.63 -28.06
N GLY A 17 6.97 35.94 -26.82
CA GLY A 17 7.50 34.94 -25.89
C GLY A 17 6.45 33.84 -25.70
N ARG A 18 6.58 32.75 -26.43
CA ARG A 18 5.94 31.48 -26.03
C ARG A 18 6.58 31.11 -24.73
N THR A 19 5.89 31.37 -23.62
CA THR A 19 6.12 30.57 -22.40
C THR A 19 5.85 29.13 -22.82
N ALA A 20 6.91 28.35 -22.95
CA ALA A 20 6.75 26.91 -23.08
C ALA A 20 5.96 26.47 -21.84
N ASP A 21 4.71 26.08 -22.02
CA ASP A 21 3.97 25.33 -21.02
C ASP A 21 4.85 24.12 -20.71
N VAL A 22 5.57 24.16 -19.58
CA VAL A 22 6.19 22.99 -19.01
C VAL A 22 5.01 22.08 -18.70
N PRO A 23 4.83 20.95 -19.40
CA PRO A 23 3.71 20.08 -19.11
C PRO A 23 3.80 19.72 -17.64
N ASP A 24 2.73 19.97 -16.90
CA ASP A 24 2.57 19.58 -15.50
C ASP A 24 2.70 18.04 -15.45
N ARG A 25 3.96 17.57 -15.33
CA ARG A 25 4.30 16.16 -15.44
C ARG A 25 3.90 15.50 -14.13
N ARG A 26 2.63 15.12 -14.04
CA ARG A 26 2.18 14.28 -12.95
C ARG A 26 3.01 13.00 -12.94
N LEU A 27 3.61 12.70 -11.80
CA LEU A 27 4.39 11.48 -11.64
C LEU A 27 3.46 10.28 -11.76
N ALA A 28 3.89 9.29 -12.52
CA ALA A 28 3.18 8.02 -12.61
C ALA A 28 3.32 7.24 -11.29
N PRO A 29 2.34 6.42 -10.88
CA PRO A 29 2.46 5.59 -9.69
C PRO A 29 3.74 4.76 -9.63
N ALA A 30 4.28 4.34 -10.78
CA ALA A 30 5.52 3.59 -10.87
C ALA A 30 6.77 4.38 -10.42
N ASP A 31 6.75 5.70 -10.58
CA ASP A 31 7.87 6.57 -10.16
C ASP A 31 7.91 6.74 -8.63
N LEU A 32 6.81 6.40 -7.96
CA LEU A 32 6.60 6.55 -6.52
C LEU A 32 6.87 5.28 -5.70
N LEU A 33 7.13 4.14 -6.37
CA LEU A 33 7.50 2.88 -5.71
C LEU A 33 8.89 2.96 -5.06
N LEU A 34 9.09 2.14 -4.03
CA LEU A 34 10.42 1.88 -3.48
C LEU A 34 11.38 1.41 -4.57
N ALA A 35 12.63 1.85 -4.51
CA ALA A 35 13.67 1.26 -5.34
C ALA A 35 14.12 -0.10 -4.77
N PRO A 36 14.66 -1.03 -5.58
CA PRO A 36 15.21 -2.28 -5.08
C PRO A 36 16.26 -2.11 -3.98
N SER A 37 17.00 -1.00 -3.99
CA SER A 37 17.99 -0.63 -2.97
C SER A 37 17.38 -0.20 -1.63
N ASP A 38 16.08 0.16 -1.60
CA ASP A 38 15.37 0.58 -0.38
C ASP A 38 14.86 -0.63 0.41
N LEU A 39 14.80 -1.80 -0.25
CA LEU A 39 14.31 -3.03 0.35
C LEU A 39 15.24 -3.55 1.45
N PRO A 40 14.70 -4.20 2.48
CA PRO A 40 15.50 -4.83 3.52
C PRO A 40 16.45 -5.89 2.94
N PRO A 41 17.61 -6.12 3.56
CA PRO A 41 18.59 -7.10 3.07
C PRO A 41 17.99 -8.48 2.80
N GLY A 42 18.38 -9.06 1.67
CA GLY A 42 17.97 -10.40 1.24
C GLY A 42 16.61 -10.47 0.52
N PHE A 43 15.86 -9.35 0.42
CA PHE A 43 14.69 -9.31 -0.46
C PHE A 43 15.12 -9.17 -1.92
N VAL A 44 14.52 -9.97 -2.78
CA VAL A 44 14.73 -9.95 -4.23
C VAL A 44 13.41 -9.63 -4.90
N VAL A 45 13.43 -8.66 -5.80
CA VAL A 45 12.25 -8.25 -6.58
C VAL A 45 11.75 -9.43 -7.42
N THR A 46 10.44 -9.63 -7.42
CA THR A 46 9.75 -10.67 -8.19
C THR A 46 8.71 -10.03 -9.10
N PRO A 47 8.51 -10.56 -10.31
CA PRO A 47 7.47 -10.05 -11.20
C PRO A 47 6.08 -10.18 -10.58
N LEU A 48 5.33 -9.08 -10.57
CA LEU A 48 3.91 -9.05 -10.23
C LEU A 48 3.28 -7.87 -10.98
N SER A 49 2.23 -8.11 -11.72
CA SER A 49 1.46 -7.04 -12.35
C SER A 49 0.29 -6.59 -11.46
N VAL A 50 -0.22 -5.38 -11.69
CA VAL A 50 -1.44 -4.89 -11.03
C VAL A 50 -2.63 -5.82 -11.30
N ALA A 51 -2.73 -6.37 -12.52
CA ALA A 51 -3.79 -7.31 -12.89
C ALA A 51 -3.69 -8.63 -12.11
N ASP A 52 -2.46 -9.17 -11.95
CA ASP A 52 -2.23 -10.41 -11.19
C ASP A 52 -2.54 -10.21 -9.69
N LEU A 53 -2.12 -9.05 -9.13
CA LEU A 53 -2.47 -8.70 -7.76
C LEU A 53 -3.98 -8.61 -7.58
N ALA A 54 -4.68 -7.88 -8.46
CA ALA A 54 -6.13 -7.73 -8.39
C ALA A 54 -6.86 -9.08 -8.56
N ALA A 55 -6.39 -9.95 -9.45
CA ALA A 55 -6.95 -11.28 -9.64
C ALA A 55 -6.74 -12.19 -8.42
N SER A 56 -5.54 -12.17 -7.84
CA SER A 56 -5.22 -12.95 -6.63
C SER A 56 -6.07 -12.50 -5.44
N ASN A 57 -6.20 -11.19 -5.23
CA ASN A 57 -7.02 -10.63 -4.16
C ASN A 57 -8.51 -11.01 -4.32
N ARG A 58 -9.03 -11.03 -5.55
CA ARG A 58 -10.44 -11.38 -5.80
C ARG A 58 -10.78 -12.77 -5.30
N VAL A 59 -9.90 -13.74 -5.48
CA VAL A 59 -10.09 -15.10 -4.93
C VAL A 59 -10.24 -15.06 -3.42
N ALA A 60 -9.34 -14.33 -2.73
CA ALA A 60 -9.40 -14.20 -1.27
C ALA A 60 -10.69 -13.48 -0.79
N PHE A 61 -11.15 -12.47 -1.54
CA PHE A 61 -12.40 -11.77 -1.21
C PHE A 61 -13.64 -12.61 -1.43
N ASP A 62 -13.66 -13.45 -2.48
CA ASP A 62 -14.77 -14.36 -2.73
C ASP A 62 -14.84 -15.45 -1.65
N ASP A 63 -13.71 -15.98 -1.20
CA ASP A 63 -13.66 -16.89 -0.06
C ASP A 63 -14.15 -16.21 1.23
N ALA A 64 -13.74 -14.95 1.47
CA ALA A 64 -14.17 -14.18 2.63
C ALA A 64 -15.67 -13.90 2.65
N LYS A 65 -16.37 -13.83 1.49
CA LYS A 65 -17.82 -13.65 1.43
C LYS A 65 -18.58 -14.80 2.10
N THR A 66 -18.03 -16.01 2.07
CA THR A 66 -18.61 -17.21 2.64
C THR A 66 -18.16 -17.49 4.07
N ALA A 67 -17.17 -16.75 4.57
CA ALA A 67 -16.66 -16.91 5.92
C ALA A 67 -17.57 -16.22 6.95
N ARG A 68 -17.61 -16.77 8.17
CA ARG A 68 -18.26 -16.15 9.32
C ARG A 68 -17.22 -15.37 10.11
N PHE A 69 -17.50 -14.12 10.40
CA PHE A 69 -16.69 -13.25 11.24
C PHE A 69 -17.28 -13.09 12.64
N ALA A 70 -16.43 -13.04 13.64
CA ALA A 70 -16.80 -12.73 15.01
C ALA A 70 -15.78 -11.70 15.58
N PRO A 71 -16.21 -10.49 15.92
CA PRO A 71 -17.55 -9.91 15.68
C PRO A 71 -17.86 -9.76 14.19
N ASP A 72 -19.10 -9.90 13.77
CA ASP A 72 -19.55 -9.85 12.36
C ASP A 72 -19.30 -8.49 11.69
N PHE A 73 -19.39 -7.40 12.46
CA PHE A 73 -19.14 -6.04 12.00
C PHE A 73 -17.64 -5.76 11.76
N CYS A 74 -16.72 -6.65 12.16
CA CYS A 74 -15.27 -6.48 11.93
C CYS A 74 -14.81 -7.05 10.57
N ARG A 75 -15.71 -7.39 9.69
CA ARG A 75 -15.35 -7.84 8.32
C ARG A 75 -14.59 -6.74 7.57
N PRO A 76 -13.38 -6.97 7.06
CA PRO A 76 -12.65 -5.99 6.27
C PRO A 76 -13.36 -5.70 4.94
N THR A 77 -13.45 -4.41 4.57
CA THR A 77 -14.11 -3.96 3.32
C THR A 77 -13.23 -3.09 2.44
N ALA A 78 -12.25 -2.37 3.01
CA ALA A 78 -11.43 -1.40 2.28
C ALA A 78 -10.66 -2.03 1.12
N ASP A 79 -10.09 -3.21 1.31
CA ASP A 79 -9.32 -3.90 0.28
C ASP A 79 -10.17 -4.30 -0.94
N ALA A 80 -11.38 -4.82 -0.70
CA ALA A 80 -12.27 -5.24 -1.78
C ALA A 80 -12.70 -4.05 -2.65
N THR A 81 -13.08 -2.94 -2.02
CA THR A 81 -13.49 -1.71 -2.72
C THR A 81 -12.35 -1.12 -3.54
N LEU A 82 -11.13 -1.07 -2.99
CA LEU A 82 -9.96 -0.58 -3.71
C LEU A 82 -9.60 -1.50 -4.87
N ASN A 83 -9.60 -2.82 -4.66
CA ASN A 83 -9.17 -3.82 -5.64
C ASN A 83 -9.95 -3.72 -6.97
N ASP A 84 -11.24 -3.41 -6.90
CA ASP A 84 -12.09 -3.29 -8.09
C ASP A 84 -11.76 -2.05 -8.93
N GLN A 85 -11.00 -1.10 -8.39
CA GLN A 85 -10.60 0.15 -9.04
C GLN A 85 -9.18 0.10 -9.62
N LEU A 86 -8.36 -0.92 -9.25
CA LEU A 86 -6.97 -1.02 -9.69
C LEU A 86 -6.86 -1.27 -11.19
N ARG A 87 -6.03 -0.47 -11.87
CA ARG A 87 -5.71 -0.55 -13.29
C ARG A 87 -4.23 -0.22 -13.50
N ALA A 88 -3.65 -0.66 -14.61
CA ALA A 88 -2.24 -0.40 -14.93
C ALA A 88 -1.93 1.10 -15.17
N ASP A 89 -2.92 1.89 -15.52
CA ASP A 89 -2.78 3.33 -15.77
C ASP A 89 -2.90 4.19 -14.50
N ASN A 90 -3.50 3.64 -13.43
CA ASN A 90 -3.70 4.35 -12.18
C ASN A 90 -2.96 3.73 -10.98
N SER A 91 -2.24 2.63 -11.19
CA SER A 91 -1.62 1.86 -10.12
C SER A 91 -0.28 1.26 -10.55
N ALA A 92 0.62 1.09 -9.59
CA ALA A 92 1.86 0.35 -9.76
C ALA A 92 2.13 -0.55 -8.56
N VAL A 93 2.83 -1.66 -8.79
CA VAL A 93 3.13 -2.68 -7.77
C VAL A 93 4.61 -3.00 -7.80
N LEU A 94 5.21 -3.08 -6.62
CA LEU A 94 6.50 -3.72 -6.36
C LEU A 94 6.27 -4.96 -5.50
N ALA A 95 6.70 -6.11 -5.98
CA ALA A 95 6.71 -7.33 -5.17
C ALA A 95 8.15 -7.79 -4.94
N ALA A 96 8.43 -8.30 -3.76
CA ALA A 96 9.74 -8.86 -3.42
C ALA A 96 9.59 -10.06 -2.47
N ARG A 97 10.57 -10.94 -2.48
CA ARG A 97 10.60 -12.13 -1.62
C ARG A 97 11.95 -12.31 -0.95
N ARG A 98 11.91 -12.85 0.27
CA ARG A 98 13.08 -13.35 0.99
C ARG A 98 12.70 -14.68 1.62
N LEU A 99 13.20 -15.80 1.09
CA LEU A 99 12.76 -17.14 1.48
C LEU A 99 11.23 -17.27 1.35
N ASN A 100 10.53 -17.55 2.46
CA ASN A 100 9.08 -17.68 2.54
C ASN A 100 8.37 -16.40 3.00
N THR A 101 9.08 -15.29 3.04
CA THR A 101 8.53 -13.96 3.34
C THR A 101 8.22 -13.24 2.04
N GLY A 102 7.00 -12.72 1.92
CA GLY A 102 6.56 -11.87 0.82
C GLY A 102 6.44 -10.42 1.24
N LEU A 103 6.79 -9.51 0.35
CA LEU A 103 6.59 -8.07 0.45
C LEU A 103 5.85 -7.60 -0.79
N VAL A 104 4.82 -6.79 -0.61
CA VAL A 104 4.10 -6.14 -1.71
C VAL A 104 3.88 -4.68 -1.35
N GLU A 105 4.30 -3.78 -2.23
CA GLU A 105 3.95 -2.38 -2.22
C GLU A 105 2.99 -2.10 -3.38
N LEU A 106 1.94 -1.35 -3.12
CA LEU A 106 1.00 -0.83 -4.10
C LEU A 106 0.94 0.69 -3.94
N VAL A 107 1.16 1.40 -5.03
CA VAL A 107 0.91 2.84 -5.13
C VAL A 107 -0.19 3.06 -6.16
N THR A 108 -1.22 3.81 -5.82
CA THR A 108 -2.36 4.06 -6.72
C THR A 108 -2.95 5.45 -6.49
N THR A 109 -3.52 6.03 -7.55
CA THR A 109 -4.30 7.27 -7.48
C THR A 109 -5.76 7.02 -7.03
N GLN A 110 -6.11 5.78 -6.76
CA GLN A 110 -7.42 5.43 -6.22
C GLN A 110 -7.45 5.60 -4.71
N ARG A 111 -8.55 6.15 -4.21
CA ARG A 111 -8.71 6.46 -2.80
C ARG A 111 -9.02 5.21 -1.97
N ARG A 112 -8.22 4.98 -0.92
CA ARG A 112 -8.47 3.95 0.09
C ARG A 112 -9.29 4.52 1.25
N ASP A 113 -10.23 3.73 1.75
CA ASP A 113 -10.95 4.07 2.98
C ASP A 113 -10.11 3.69 4.22
N LEU A 114 -9.23 4.59 4.64
CA LEU A 114 -8.43 4.40 5.87
C LEU A 114 -9.27 4.42 7.16
N GLY A 115 -10.48 4.96 7.11
CA GLY A 115 -11.42 4.88 8.23
C GLY A 115 -11.89 3.45 8.45
N ALA A 116 -12.22 2.74 7.35
CA ALA A 116 -12.55 1.33 7.39
C ALA A 116 -11.37 0.46 7.83
N ASP A 117 -10.13 0.76 7.40
CA ASP A 117 -8.94 0.06 7.87
C ASP A 117 -8.73 0.21 9.37
N LEU A 118 -8.79 1.44 9.87
CA LEU A 118 -8.63 1.73 11.29
C LEU A 118 -9.72 1.02 12.10
N PHE A 119 -10.96 1.06 11.64
CA PHE A 119 -12.08 0.37 12.29
C PHE A 119 -11.85 -1.15 12.34
N ALA A 120 -11.44 -1.76 11.22
CA ALA A 120 -11.25 -3.20 11.10
C ALA A 120 -10.03 -3.75 11.88
N THR A 121 -9.10 -2.88 12.30
CA THR A 121 -7.85 -3.29 12.95
C THR A 121 -7.66 -2.75 14.37
N SER A 122 -8.65 -2.02 14.91
CA SER A 122 -8.53 -1.39 16.23
C SER A 122 -9.75 -1.59 17.12
N GLY A 123 -9.65 -1.18 18.38
CA GLY A 123 -10.73 -1.24 19.34
C GLY A 123 -11.33 -2.65 19.48
N ARG A 124 -12.63 -2.78 19.25
CA ARG A 124 -13.32 -4.07 19.31
C ARG A 124 -12.93 -5.04 18.19
N CYS A 125 -12.34 -4.54 17.11
CA CYS A 125 -11.85 -5.32 15.98
C CYS A 125 -10.34 -5.62 16.05
N ALA A 126 -9.65 -5.17 17.10
CA ALA A 126 -8.23 -5.51 17.31
C ALA A 126 -7.99 -7.03 17.42
N ARG A 127 -9.02 -7.79 17.72
CA ARG A 127 -9.02 -9.25 17.68
C ARG A 127 -10.28 -9.75 17.01
N THR A 128 -10.11 -10.50 15.92
CA THR A 128 -11.20 -11.08 15.14
C THR A 128 -11.05 -12.59 15.02
N GLU A 129 -12.17 -13.26 14.90
CA GLU A 129 -12.22 -14.68 14.57
C GLU A 129 -12.95 -14.89 13.26
N THR A 130 -12.37 -15.63 12.35
CA THR A 130 -12.98 -16.00 11.07
C THR A 130 -13.12 -17.52 10.99
N THR A 131 -14.29 -18.02 10.68
CA THR A 131 -14.53 -19.44 10.44
C THR A 131 -14.85 -19.66 8.97
N ILE A 132 -14.07 -20.51 8.30
CA ILE A 132 -14.34 -20.93 6.93
C ILE A 132 -15.53 -21.89 6.95
N THR A 133 -16.57 -21.59 6.17
CA THR A 133 -17.83 -22.38 6.21
C THR A 133 -18.00 -23.33 5.03
N LYS A 134 -17.18 -23.21 3.97
CA LYS A 134 -17.29 -23.98 2.73
C LYS A 134 -15.95 -24.46 2.20
N GLY A 135 -15.99 -25.41 1.28
CA GLY A 135 -14.80 -25.94 0.62
C GLY A 135 -13.97 -26.90 1.49
N ASN A 136 -12.81 -27.27 1.01
CA ASN A 136 -11.93 -28.26 1.65
C ASN A 136 -11.37 -27.81 3.02
N LEU A 137 -11.45 -26.50 3.31
CA LEU A 137 -11.01 -25.91 4.57
C LEU A 137 -12.18 -25.57 5.49
N ALA A 138 -13.40 -26.07 5.19
CA ALA A 138 -14.56 -25.85 6.07
C ALA A 138 -14.26 -26.32 7.50
N GLY A 139 -14.62 -25.48 8.49
CA GLY A 139 -14.29 -25.70 9.89
C GLY A 139 -12.92 -25.11 10.32
N THR A 140 -12.10 -24.61 9.37
CA THR A 140 -10.90 -23.85 9.74
C THR A 140 -11.29 -22.59 10.51
N ARG A 141 -10.62 -22.40 11.65
CA ARG A 141 -10.76 -21.21 12.50
C ARG A 141 -9.49 -20.37 12.40
N ILE A 142 -9.65 -19.09 12.08
CA ILE A 142 -8.57 -18.12 11.95
C ILE A 142 -8.79 -17.04 12.99
N VAL A 143 -7.85 -16.86 13.90
CA VAL A 143 -7.83 -15.76 14.87
C VAL A 143 -6.78 -14.77 14.40
N THR A 144 -7.18 -13.52 14.18
CA THR A 144 -6.29 -12.42 13.84
C THR A 144 -6.26 -11.42 14.98
N GLU A 145 -5.07 -11.10 15.46
CA GLU A 145 -4.81 -10.09 16.48
C GLU A 145 -3.98 -8.97 15.87
N TYR A 146 -4.45 -7.73 16.01
CA TYR A 146 -3.79 -6.54 15.49
C TYR A 146 -3.13 -5.74 16.61
N THR A 147 -1.92 -5.27 16.35
CA THR A 147 -1.19 -4.33 17.19
C THR A 147 -0.89 -3.10 16.35
N ALA A 148 -1.38 -1.93 16.78
CA ALA A 148 -1.06 -0.67 16.12
C ALA A 148 0.44 -0.37 16.25
N LEU A 149 1.05 0.13 15.17
CA LEU A 149 2.42 0.61 15.14
C LEU A 149 2.44 2.13 15.01
N PRO A 150 3.51 2.80 15.45
CA PRO A 150 3.64 4.24 15.29
C PRO A 150 3.75 4.60 13.81
N VAL A 151 3.11 5.69 13.41
CA VAL A 151 3.30 6.27 12.08
C VAL A 151 4.71 6.88 12.04
N PRO A 152 5.52 6.55 11.01
CA PRO A 152 6.87 7.11 10.91
C PRO A 152 6.82 8.63 10.74
N PRO A 153 7.80 9.36 11.24
CA PRO A 153 7.93 10.79 10.96
C PRO A 153 8.13 11.00 9.46
N ILE A 154 7.40 11.94 8.89
CA ILE A 154 7.49 12.33 7.48
C ILE A 154 8.00 13.78 7.45
N ASP A 155 8.95 14.08 6.58
CA ASP A 155 9.43 15.44 6.36
C ASP A 155 8.26 16.38 6.02
N GLY A 156 8.07 17.41 6.86
CA GLY A 156 6.94 18.32 6.75
C GLY A 156 5.64 17.82 7.38
N GLY A 157 5.63 16.63 7.98
CA GLY A 157 4.46 16.02 8.61
C GLY A 157 3.37 15.58 7.64
N LEU A 158 2.31 14.97 8.17
CA LEU A 158 1.08 14.73 7.40
C LEU A 158 0.31 16.04 7.26
N ARG A 159 -0.08 16.39 6.04
CA ARG A 159 -0.90 17.59 5.75
C ARG A 159 -2.35 17.37 6.20
N SER A 160 -3.12 18.45 6.26
CA SER A 160 -4.56 18.35 6.55
C SER A 160 -5.25 17.41 5.55
N GLY A 161 -5.99 16.42 6.08
CA GLY A 161 -6.66 15.39 5.27
C GLY A 161 -5.83 14.16 4.96
N GLU A 162 -4.50 14.19 5.14
CA GLU A 162 -3.64 13.01 5.00
C GLU A 162 -3.71 12.14 6.25
N ARG A 163 -3.60 10.83 6.05
CA ARG A 163 -3.67 9.84 7.13
C ARG A 163 -2.75 8.66 6.83
N ALA A 164 -2.29 8.00 7.89
CA ALA A 164 -1.61 6.72 7.79
C ALA A 164 -2.05 5.79 8.92
N VAL A 165 -2.08 4.50 8.65
CA VAL A 165 -2.39 3.42 9.61
C VAL A 165 -1.35 2.33 9.42
N LEU A 166 -0.69 1.93 10.50
CA LEU A 166 0.26 0.83 10.50
C LEU A 166 -0.13 -0.19 11.54
N VAL A 167 -0.10 -1.45 11.17
CA VAL A 167 -0.43 -2.56 12.07
C VAL A 167 0.51 -3.74 11.87
N ARG A 168 0.81 -4.42 12.96
CA ARG A 168 1.28 -5.79 12.97
C ARG A 168 0.10 -6.71 13.20
N SER A 169 0.00 -7.80 12.45
CA SER A 169 -0.99 -8.84 12.65
C SER A 169 -0.33 -10.15 13.10
N THR A 170 -0.94 -10.82 14.07
CA THR A 170 -0.64 -12.21 14.41
C THR A 170 -1.85 -13.04 14.03
N VAL A 171 -1.66 -13.94 13.06
CA VAL A 171 -2.71 -14.80 12.52
C VAL A 171 -2.50 -16.22 13.02
N THR A 172 -3.42 -16.75 13.80
CA THR A 172 -3.42 -18.16 14.26
C THR A 172 -4.50 -18.92 13.52
N THR A 173 -4.10 -19.89 12.71
CA THR A 173 -4.98 -20.75 11.92
C THR A 173 -5.05 -22.14 12.56
N THR A 174 -6.24 -22.57 12.96
CA THR A 174 -6.54 -23.92 13.38
C THR A 174 -7.25 -24.65 12.25
N LEU A 175 -6.61 -25.67 11.69
CA LEU A 175 -7.15 -26.48 10.59
C LEU A 175 -8.19 -27.49 11.10
N PRO A 176 -9.02 -28.09 10.23
CA PRO A 176 -10.01 -29.10 10.62
C PRO A 176 -9.38 -30.33 11.30
N ASP A 177 -8.16 -30.71 10.94
CA ASP A 177 -7.38 -31.79 11.54
C ASP A 177 -6.72 -31.41 12.88
N ARG A 178 -7.06 -30.21 13.42
CA ARG A 178 -6.50 -29.61 14.63
C ARG A 178 -5.03 -29.15 14.50
N GLY A 179 -4.46 -29.19 13.30
CA GLY A 179 -3.14 -28.58 13.05
C GLY A 179 -3.21 -27.06 13.28
N VAL A 180 -2.29 -26.52 14.08
CA VAL A 180 -2.24 -25.08 14.36
C VAL A 180 -1.03 -24.46 13.66
N ARG A 181 -1.24 -23.32 13.00
CA ARG A 181 -0.20 -22.52 12.36
C ARG A 181 -0.30 -21.08 12.83
N THR A 182 0.85 -20.43 12.98
CA THR A 182 0.91 -19.01 13.32
C THR A 182 1.73 -18.28 12.26
N GLN A 183 1.24 -17.13 11.85
CA GLN A 183 1.90 -16.23 10.89
C GLN A 183 1.90 -14.81 11.44
N ILE A 184 3.02 -14.11 11.30
CA ILE A 184 3.12 -12.68 11.61
C ILE A 184 3.19 -11.93 10.29
N GLY A 185 2.39 -10.87 10.19
CA GLY A 185 2.37 -9.96 9.06
C GLY A 185 2.37 -8.50 9.52
N PHE A 186 2.68 -7.63 8.57
CA PHE A 186 2.62 -6.18 8.73
C PHE A 186 1.84 -5.59 7.58
N ALA A 187 1.10 -4.53 7.87
CA ALA A 187 0.42 -3.73 6.87
C ALA A 187 0.53 -2.24 7.23
N GLY A 188 0.86 -1.44 6.25
CA GLY A 188 0.84 0.01 6.32
C GLY A 188 0.01 0.57 5.18
N TYR A 189 -0.84 1.53 5.48
CA TYR A 189 -1.70 2.20 4.53
C TYR A 189 -1.59 3.70 4.75
N ALA A 190 -1.47 4.47 3.67
CA ALA A 190 -1.50 5.94 3.74
C ALA A 190 -2.31 6.52 2.59
N LEU A 191 -2.96 7.63 2.87
CA LEU A 191 -3.60 8.50 1.89
C LEU A 191 -2.90 9.86 1.98
N LEU A 192 -2.22 10.23 0.91
CA LEU A 192 -1.43 11.45 0.79
C LEU A 192 -2.02 12.34 -0.29
N ASN A 193 -1.84 13.65 -0.17
CA ASN A 193 -2.27 14.61 -1.18
C ASN A 193 -1.07 15.50 -1.55
N ARG A 194 -0.60 15.37 -2.78
CA ARG A 194 0.60 16.01 -3.29
C ARG A 194 0.32 16.82 -4.56
N ALA A 195 1.00 17.95 -4.71
CA ALA A 195 0.81 18.82 -5.86
C ALA A 195 1.17 18.13 -7.17
N SER A 196 2.24 17.33 -7.18
CA SER A 196 2.78 16.64 -8.36
C SER A 196 2.02 15.38 -8.76
N SER A 197 1.36 14.70 -7.82
CA SER A 197 0.70 13.41 -8.06
C SER A 197 -0.79 13.39 -7.71
N GLY A 198 -1.30 14.45 -7.08
CA GLY A 198 -2.67 14.49 -6.56
C GLY A 198 -2.85 13.61 -5.33
N GLU A 199 -4.04 13.03 -5.18
CA GLU A 199 -4.31 12.07 -4.12
C GLU A 199 -3.69 10.71 -4.46
N VAL A 200 -2.88 10.19 -3.54
CA VAL A 200 -2.15 8.93 -3.70
C VAL A 200 -2.38 8.04 -2.48
N THR A 201 -2.78 6.81 -2.73
CA THR A 201 -2.77 5.73 -1.73
C THR A 201 -1.46 4.97 -1.83
N VAL A 202 -0.78 4.79 -0.70
CA VAL A 202 0.37 3.90 -0.53
C VAL A 202 -0.06 2.74 0.38
N GLN A 203 0.16 1.53 -0.08
CA GLN A 203 -0.03 0.31 0.70
C GLN A 203 1.25 -0.50 0.70
N LEU A 204 1.72 -0.90 1.86
CA LEU A 204 2.87 -1.80 2.02
C LEU A 204 2.46 -2.95 2.92
N THR A 205 2.65 -4.18 2.45
CA THR A 205 2.38 -5.39 3.23
C THR A 205 3.59 -6.29 3.25
N VAL A 206 3.87 -6.89 4.40
CA VAL A 206 4.91 -7.92 4.55
C VAL A 206 4.32 -9.09 5.29
N ALA A 207 4.32 -10.26 4.66
CA ALA A 207 3.81 -11.50 5.25
C ALA A 207 4.94 -12.47 5.50
N GLY A 208 5.07 -12.91 6.74
CA GLY A 208 6.02 -13.95 7.14
C GLY A 208 5.55 -15.36 6.79
N GLU A 209 6.39 -16.33 7.04
CA GLU A 209 6.03 -17.73 6.88
C GLU A 209 5.03 -18.18 7.96
N ALA A 210 4.06 -18.99 7.57
CA ALA A 210 3.19 -19.68 8.50
C ALA A 210 3.94 -20.87 9.13
N SER A 211 4.32 -20.75 10.40
CA SER A 211 4.98 -21.81 11.15
C SER A 211 3.98 -22.71 11.88
N ARG A 212 4.30 -24.01 12.04
CA ARG A 212 3.52 -24.87 12.93
C ARG A 212 3.69 -24.37 14.37
N ALA A 213 2.57 -24.22 15.07
CA ALA A 213 2.63 -23.95 16.49
C ALA A 213 3.25 -25.17 17.19
N THR A 214 4.29 -24.93 17.97
CA THR A 214 4.88 -25.91 18.88
C THR A 214 4.16 -25.85 20.23
N ASN A 215 4.34 -26.86 21.07
CA ASN A 215 3.83 -26.84 22.43
C ASN A 215 5.01 -26.68 23.42
N PRO A 216 5.22 -25.54 24.09
CA PRO A 216 4.38 -24.32 24.05
C PRO A 216 4.42 -23.59 22.68
N PRO A 217 3.37 -22.81 22.33
CA PRO A 217 3.33 -22.12 21.07
C PRO A 217 4.50 -21.13 20.98
N THR A 218 5.39 -21.38 20.03
CA THR A 218 6.45 -20.43 19.69
C THR A 218 5.83 -19.43 18.73
N PRO A 219 5.87 -18.12 19.02
CA PRO A 219 5.44 -17.11 18.04
C PRO A 219 6.18 -17.32 16.72
N GLY A 220 5.48 -17.32 15.61
CA GLY A 220 6.11 -17.33 14.28
C GLY A 220 7.19 -16.25 14.22
N LEU A 221 8.28 -16.51 13.51
CA LEU A 221 9.31 -15.48 13.31
C LEU A 221 8.70 -14.32 12.56
N ALA A 222 8.78 -13.14 13.15
CA ALA A 222 8.36 -11.91 12.48
C ALA A 222 9.24 -11.70 11.23
N PRO A 223 8.64 -11.37 10.07
CA PRO A 223 9.39 -11.16 8.83
C PRO A 223 10.33 -9.96 8.92
N LEU A 224 9.99 -8.98 9.74
CA LEU A 224 10.78 -7.81 10.10
C LEU A 224 10.58 -7.52 11.59
N SER A 225 11.43 -6.68 12.18
CA SER A 225 11.11 -6.03 13.45
C SER A 225 10.04 -4.94 13.25
N ASP A 226 9.31 -4.58 14.30
CA ASP A 226 8.34 -3.49 14.25
C ASP A 226 8.99 -2.20 13.74
N ALA A 227 10.17 -1.83 14.29
CA ALA A 227 10.94 -0.67 13.84
C ALA A 227 11.38 -0.80 12.38
N GLY A 228 11.82 -1.97 11.95
CA GLY A 228 12.23 -2.20 10.56
C GLY A 228 11.08 -2.05 9.57
N PHE A 229 9.85 -2.45 9.94
CA PHE A 229 8.69 -2.20 9.11
C PHE A 229 8.28 -0.71 9.09
N VAL A 230 8.32 -0.03 10.25
CA VAL A 230 8.05 1.41 10.35
C VAL A 230 9.02 2.20 9.48
N ASP A 231 10.32 1.89 9.54
CA ASP A 231 11.35 2.53 8.71
C ASP A 231 11.11 2.29 7.22
N LEU A 232 10.80 1.06 6.83
CA LEU A 232 10.52 0.72 5.43
C LEU A 232 9.28 1.47 4.91
N PHE A 233 8.21 1.52 5.69
CA PHE A 233 7.02 2.29 5.34
C PHE A 233 7.31 3.79 5.27
N GLY A 234 8.17 4.30 6.16
CA GLY A 234 8.66 5.67 6.13
C GLY A 234 9.36 6.01 4.80
N LYS A 235 10.20 5.12 4.28
CA LYS A 235 10.82 5.27 2.96
C LYS A 235 9.79 5.31 1.84
N ALA A 236 8.77 4.42 1.86
CA ALA A 236 7.69 4.43 0.88
C ALA A 236 6.93 5.77 0.89
N LEU A 237 6.62 6.31 2.08
CA LEU A 237 6.00 7.62 2.20
C LEU A 237 6.89 8.75 1.70
N GLN A 238 8.20 8.71 1.99
CA GLN A 238 9.17 9.71 1.54
C GLN A 238 9.29 9.76 0.02
N LYS A 239 9.18 8.64 -0.69
CA LYS A 239 9.13 8.62 -2.16
C LYS A 239 8.01 9.52 -2.69
N VAL A 240 6.81 9.40 -2.12
CA VAL A 240 5.67 10.22 -2.52
C VAL A 240 5.84 11.66 -2.07
N THR A 241 6.38 11.91 -0.87
CA THR A 241 6.50 13.29 -0.34
C THR A 241 7.62 14.08 -0.99
N ASN A 242 8.72 13.42 -1.42
CA ASN A 242 9.83 14.07 -2.10
C ASN A 242 9.53 14.37 -3.58
N SER A 243 8.50 13.78 -4.13
CA SER A 243 8.08 14.03 -5.50
C SER A 243 7.53 15.46 -5.74
N ASP A 244 7.22 16.19 -4.68
CA ASP A 244 6.79 17.59 -4.71
C ASP A 244 7.97 18.60 -4.69
N ARG A 245 9.22 18.13 -4.58
CA ARG A 245 10.42 18.96 -4.54
C ARG A 245 11.13 18.92 -5.88
#